data_180fcb5578a4138b68d3c3e8ef757298
#
_entry.id   180fcb5578a4138b68d3c3e8ef757298
#
_cell.length_a   1.000
_cell.length_b   1.000
_cell.length_c   1.000
_cell.angle_alpha   90.00
_cell.angle_beta   90.00
_cell.angle_gamma   90.00
#
_symmetry.space_group_name_H-M   'P 1'
#
loop_
_entity.id
_entity.type
_entity.pdbx_description
1 polymer ?
#
loop_
_entity_poly.entity_id
_entity_poly.type
_entity_poly.pdbx_seq_one_letter_code
_entity_poly.pdbx_strand_id
1 'polypeptide(L)'
;MENHETNARQESATSSRDAPLNKLASEIENVRTRDYVQNRLLPQMAWYSKKGNSYKKKYYQLTWLSFALDVAILILVVLLQGSLAIRMLIALCGGGVIAINAYLLQNNLRDLWLTYRNTREILLRTLYFYFNNSEEFSKGTSEEKDALLIEVCEEELTRENGTWRSSGRPIKEK
;
A
#
# COMPACT_ATOMS: atom_id res chain seq x y z
N MET A 1 12.26 3.51 20.16
CA MET A 1 13.36 3.96 19.28
C MET A 1 13.37 3.22 17.93
N GLU A 2 13.16 1.93 17.89
CA GLU A 2 13.20 1.07 16.68
C GLU A 2 12.19 1.43 15.58
N ASN A 3 11.03 1.99 15.91
CA ASN A 3 10.03 2.42 14.92
C ASN A 3 10.41 3.70 14.15
N HIS A 4 11.27 4.56 14.69
CA HIS A 4 11.73 5.78 14.01
C HIS A 4 12.80 5.48 12.97
N GLU A 5 13.73 4.55 13.26
CA GLU A 5 14.77 4.14 12.32
C GLU A 5 14.22 3.35 11.14
N THR A 6 13.20 2.52 11.38
CA THR A 6 12.55 1.73 10.31
C THR A 6 11.78 2.64 9.35
N ASN A 7 11.13 3.70 9.85
CA ASN A 7 10.46 4.70 9.02
C ASN A 7 11.46 5.52 8.20
N ALA A 8 12.56 5.97 8.80
CA ALA A 8 13.60 6.72 8.10
C ALA A 8 14.26 5.89 6.99
N ARG A 9 14.52 4.60 7.21
CA ARG A 9 15.02 3.68 6.18
C ARG A 9 14.02 3.44 5.04
N GLN A 10 12.73 3.37 5.34
CA GLN A 10 11.69 3.23 4.32
C GLN A 10 11.50 4.51 3.50
N GLU A 11 11.59 5.68 4.13
CA GLU A 11 11.56 6.98 3.44
C GLU A 11 12.77 7.17 2.53
N SER A 12 13.97 6.81 2.97
CA SER A 12 15.17 6.86 2.14
C SER A 12 15.13 5.88 0.96
N ALA A 13 14.60 4.67 1.16
CA ALA A 13 14.46 3.67 0.11
C ALA A 13 13.40 4.07 -0.94
N THR A 14 12.31 4.73 -0.52
CA THR A 14 11.28 5.24 -1.43
C THR A 14 11.81 6.44 -2.20
N SER A 15 12.49 7.38 -1.54
CA SER A 15 13.14 8.53 -2.16
C SER A 15 14.18 8.12 -3.20
N SER A 16 14.99 7.09 -2.92
CA SER A 16 15.97 6.56 -3.87
C SER A 16 15.34 5.91 -5.11
N ARG A 17 14.17 5.28 -4.98
CA ARG A 17 13.43 4.68 -6.11
C ARG A 17 12.72 5.71 -6.98
N ASP A 18 12.31 6.83 -6.39
CA ASP A 18 11.57 7.88 -7.06
C ASP A 18 12.53 8.96 -7.65
N ALA A 19 13.81 8.95 -7.27
CA ALA A 19 14.83 9.85 -7.82
C ALA A 19 14.94 9.82 -9.37
N PRO A 20 14.95 8.63 -10.05
CA PRO A 20 14.96 8.59 -11.50
C PRO A 20 13.68 9.17 -12.13
N LEU A 21 12.53 9.00 -11.47
CA LEU A 21 11.26 9.55 -11.95
C LEU A 21 11.23 11.08 -11.86
N ASN A 22 11.79 11.66 -10.79
CA ASN A 22 11.91 13.10 -10.66
C ASN A 22 12.80 13.69 -11.77
N LYS A 23 13.88 12.99 -12.15
CA LYS A 23 14.72 13.40 -13.26
C LYS A 23 13.97 13.38 -14.59
N LEU A 24 13.30 12.26 -14.91
CA LEU A 24 12.49 12.13 -16.12
C LEU A 24 11.36 13.18 -16.16
N ALA A 25 10.70 13.42 -15.02
CA ALA A 25 9.66 14.46 -14.92
C ALA A 25 10.22 15.87 -15.20
N SER A 26 11.48 16.14 -14.88
CA SER A 26 12.11 17.45 -15.20
C SER A 26 12.40 17.64 -16.69
N GLU A 27 12.45 16.57 -17.48
CA GLU A 27 12.68 16.57 -18.92
C GLU A 27 11.40 16.85 -19.73
N ILE A 28 10.22 16.88 -19.09
CA ILE A 28 8.95 17.23 -19.75
C ILE A 28 9.00 18.68 -20.21
N GLU A 29 8.80 18.92 -21.51
CA GLU A 29 8.89 20.27 -22.10
C GLU A 29 7.71 21.16 -21.64
N ASN A 30 6.51 20.62 -21.62
CA ASN A 30 5.31 21.35 -21.21
C ASN A 30 5.33 21.64 -19.70
N VAL A 31 5.40 22.91 -19.36
CA VAL A 31 5.49 23.38 -17.96
C VAL A 31 4.29 22.92 -17.12
N ARG A 32 3.06 22.92 -17.70
CA ARG A 32 1.85 22.50 -16.97
C ARG A 32 1.88 21.00 -16.66
N THR A 33 2.24 20.19 -17.64
CA THR A 33 2.34 18.73 -17.48
C THR A 33 3.47 18.37 -16.51
N ARG A 34 4.59 19.06 -16.60
CA ARG A 34 5.69 18.90 -15.64
C ARG A 34 5.25 19.24 -14.21
N ASP A 35 4.56 20.35 -14.02
CA ASP A 35 4.04 20.77 -12.71
C ASP A 35 3.05 19.75 -12.16
N TYR A 36 2.12 19.26 -12.99
CA TYR A 36 1.20 18.19 -12.62
C TYR A 36 1.92 16.94 -12.15
N VAL A 37 2.90 16.46 -12.93
CA VAL A 37 3.64 15.24 -12.59
C VAL A 37 4.44 15.42 -11.30
N GLN A 38 5.17 16.53 -11.15
CA GLN A 38 6.04 16.76 -9.99
C GLN A 38 5.26 17.08 -8.71
N ASN A 39 4.22 17.90 -8.78
CA ASN A 39 3.56 18.42 -7.59
C ASN A 39 2.27 17.69 -7.22
N ARG A 40 1.71 16.88 -8.13
CA ARG A 40 0.50 16.10 -7.84
C ARG A 40 0.73 14.60 -7.96
N LEU A 41 1.21 14.12 -9.11
CA LEU A 41 1.26 12.68 -9.39
C LEU A 41 2.33 11.95 -8.57
N LEU A 42 3.58 12.43 -8.58
CA LEU A 42 4.67 11.80 -7.83
C LEU A 42 4.45 11.80 -6.31
N PRO A 43 3.99 12.90 -5.67
CA PRO A 43 3.62 12.88 -4.26
C PRO A 43 2.49 11.89 -3.94
N GLN A 44 1.50 11.77 -4.83
CA GLN A 44 0.41 10.81 -4.67
C GLN A 44 0.92 9.37 -4.74
N MET A 45 1.78 9.05 -5.71
CA MET A 45 2.43 7.74 -5.82
C MET A 45 3.27 7.39 -4.59
N ALA A 46 4.01 8.35 -4.05
CA ALA A 46 4.78 8.18 -2.82
C ALA A 46 3.86 7.91 -1.62
N TRP A 47 2.71 8.60 -1.54
CA TRP A 47 1.69 8.36 -0.52
C TRP A 47 1.13 6.93 -0.61
N TYR A 48 0.78 6.45 -1.82
CA TYR A 48 0.32 5.07 -2.03
C TYR A 48 1.37 4.05 -1.57
N SER A 49 2.63 4.28 -1.90
CA SER A 49 3.74 3.44 -1.46
C SER A 49 3.84 3.38 0.07
N LYS A 50 3.81 4.53 0.74
CA LYS A 50 3.88 4.64 2.20
C LYS A 50 2.70 3.96 2.89
N LYS A 51 1.48 4.21 2.41
CA LYS A 51 0.25 3.59 2.95
C LYS A 51 0.22 2.08 2.71
N GLY A 52 0.50 1.62 1.49
CA GLY A 52 0.58 0.21 1.16
C GLY A 52 1.57 -0.54 2.05
N ASN A 53 2.78 0.00 2.23
CA ASN A 53 3.80 -0.59 3.11
C ASN A 53 3.36 -0.64 4.58
N SER A 54 2.65 0.37 5.06
CA SER A 54 2.12 0.40 6.44
C SER A 54 1.08 -0.71 6.65
N TYR A 55 0.12 -0.88 5.73
CA TYR A 55 -0.87 -1.95 5.82
C TYR A 55 -0.26 -3.34 5.66
N LYS A 56 0.71 -3.50 4.75
CA LYS A 56 1.49 -4.73 4.60
C LYS A 56 2.17 -5.11 5.90
N LYS A 57 2.88 -4.17 6.55
CA LYS A 57 3.58 -4.42 7.82
C LYS A 57 2.60 -4.86 8.91
N LYS A 58 1.48 -4.16 9.06
CA LYS A 58 0.43 -4.51 10.04
C LYS A 58 -0.14 -5.90 9.79
N TYR A 59 -0.46 -6.22 8.54
CA TYR A 59 -0.97 -7.53 8.16
C TYR A 59 -0.01 -8.65 8.56
N TYR A 60 1.26 -8.54 8.17
CA TYR A 60 2.25 -9.56 8.50
C TYR A 60 2.53 -9.67 10.00
N GLN A 61 2.59 -8.55 10.72
CA GLN A 61 2.79 -8.57 12.17
C GLN A 61 1.67 -9.33 12.89
N LEU A 62 0.41 -9.06 12.54
CA LEU A 62 -0.74 -9.72 13.14
C LEU A 62 -0.82 -11.21 12.74
N THR A 63 -0.48 -11.54 11.50
CA THR A 63 -0.42 -12.92 11.03
C THR A 63 0.65 -13.73 11.77
N TRP A 64 1.86 -13.15 11.94
CA TRP A 64 2.93 -13.81 12.70
C TRP A 64 2.58 -13.95 14.19
N LEU A 65 1.91 -12.97 14.77
CA LEU A 65 1.41 -13.07 16.16
C LEU A 65 0.38 -14.18 16.31
N SER A 66 -0.58 -14.27 15.39
CA SER A 66 -1.56 -15.37 15.39
C SER A 66 -0.86 -16.72 15.30
N PHE A 67 0.10 -16.89 14.37
CA PHE A 67 0.86 -18.11 14.22
C PHE A 67 1.67 -18.47 15.48
N ALA A 68 2.29 -17.49 16.13
CA ALA A 68 3.02 -17.72 17.37
C ALA A 68 2.11 -18.20 18.51
N LEU A 69 0.89 -17.67 18.60
CA LEU A 69 -0.12 -18.13 19.56
C LEU A 69 -0.57 -19.56 19.27
N ASP A 70 -0.77 -19.93 18.00
CA ASP A 70 -1.12 -21.30 17.61
C ASP A 70 -0.04 -22.28 18.02
N VAL A 71 1.25 -21.97 17.77
CA VAL A 71 2.38 -22.80 18.20
C VAL A 71 2.45 -22.89 19.73
N ALA A 72 2.21 -21.78 20.44
CA ALA A 72 2.19 -21.78 21.89
C ALA A 72 1.10 -22.70 22.45
N ILE A 73 -0.11 -22.70 21.86
CA ILE A 73 -1.19 -23.62 22.23
C ILE A 73 -0.74 -25.08 22.08
N LEU A 74 -0.12 -25.44 20.95
CA LEU A 74 0.36 -26.79 20.72
C LEU A 74 1.38 -27.25 21.77
N ILE A 75 2.33 -26.37 22.12
CA ILE A 75 3.34 -26.64 23.16
C ILE A 75 2.67 -26.83 24.53
N LEU A 76 1.73 -25.94 24.89
CA LEU A 76 1.01 -26.03 26.17
C LEU A 76 0.19 -27.30 26.30
N VAL A 77 -0.46 -27.73 25.22
CA VAL A 77 -1.27 -28.96 25.20
C VAL A 77 -0.40 -30.20 25.38
N VAL A 78 0.77 -30.24 24.73
CA VAL A 78 1.65 -31.43 24.73
C VAL A 78 2.46 -31.54 26.02
N LEU A 79 3.02 -30.43 26.51
CA LEU A 79 3.98 -30.47 27.62
C LEU A 79 3.35 -30.31 29.01
N LEU A 80 2.18 -29.68 29.11
CA LEU A 80 1.64 -29.24 30.40
C LEU A 80 0.21 -29.76 30.59
N GLN A 81 0.06 -31.05 30.91
CA GLN A 81 -1.24 -31.66 31.21
C GLN A 81 -1.65 -31.49 32.69
N GLY A 82 -2.88 -31.06 32.97
CA GLY A 82 -3.58 -31.27 34.22
C GLY A 82 -3.91 -30.05 35.07
N SER A 83 -3.27 -28.90 34.90
CA SER A 83 -3.58 -27.69 35.71
C SER A 83 -4.71 -26.84 35.13
N LEU A 84 -5.62 -26.35 35.98
CA LEU A 84 -6.66 -25.41 35.57
C LEU A 84 -6.09 -24.12 34.96
N ALA A 85 -4.98 -23.62 35.52
CA ALA A 85 -4.32 -22.42 35.02
C ALA A 85 -3.83 -22.57 33.56
N ILE A 86 -3.34 -23.75 33.18
CA ILE A 86 -2.91 -24.06 31.82
C ILE A 86 -4.07 -24.09 30.86
N ARG A 87 -5.20 -24.70 31.25
CA ARG A 87 -6.42 -24.71 30.44
C ARG A 87 -6.95 -23.30 30.19
N MET A 88 -6.89 -22.43 31.22
CA MET A 88 -7.27 -21.02 31.06
C MET A 88 -6.34 -20.27 30.11
N LEU A 89 -5.02 -20.54 30.18
CA LEU A 89 -4.03 -19.93 29.28
C LEU A 89 -4.24 -20.39 27.83
N ILE A 90 -4.54 -21.66 27.60
CA ILE A 90 -4.87 -22.18 26.26
C ILE A 90 -6.13 -21.50 25.72
N ALA A 91 -7.16 -21.37 26.54
CA ALA A 91 -8.40 -20.68 26.15
C ALA A 91 -8.17 -19.22 25.81
N LEU A 92 -7.32 -18.51 26.58
CA LEU A 92 -6.93 -17.13 26.32
C LEU A 92 -6.16 -16.99 24.99
N CYS A 93 -5.18 -17.84 24.74
CA CYS A 93 -4.44 -17.87 23.48
C CYS A 93 -5.37 -18.14 22.29
N GLY A 94 -6.25 -19.14 22.40
CA GLY A 94 -7.23 -19.45 21.36
C GLY A 94 -8.20 -18.31 21.07
N GLY A 95 -8.70 -17.65 22.11
CA GLY A 95 -9.50 -16.42 21.98
C GLY A 95 -8.73 -15.30 21.28
N GLY A 96 -7.44 -15.15 21.58
CA GLY A 96 -6.54 -14.19 20.93
C GLY A 96 -6.38 -14.46 19.43
N VAL A 97 -6.17 -15.73 19.04
CA VAL A 97 -6.10 -16.14 17.62
C VAL A 97 -7.39 -15.79 16.89
N ILE A 98 -8.54 -16.14 17.46
CA ILE A 98 -9.85 -15.83 16.86
C ILE A 98 -10.03 -14.32 16.69
N ALA A 99 -9.72 -13.53 17.73
CA ALA A 99 -9.84 -12.08 17.68
C ALA A 99 -8.92 -11.44 16.62
N ILE A 100 -7.67 -11.89 16.49
CA ILE A 100 -6.73 -11.41 15.48
C ILE A 100 -7.26 -11.74 14.08
N ASN A 101 -7.69 -12.98 13.82
CA ASN A 101 -8.19 -13.40 12.51
C ASN A 101 -9.48 -12.65 12.15
N ALA A 102 -10.40 -12.46 13.09
CA ALA A 102 -11.61 -11.66 12.90
C ALA A 102 -11.25 -10.20 12.54
N TYR A 103 -10.27 -9.60 13.25
CA TYR A 103 -9.81 -8.26 12.95
C TYR A 103 -9.17 -8.14 11.56
N LEU A 104 -8.34 -9.12 11.16
CA LEU A 104 -7.72 -9.14 9.83
C LEU A 104 -8.77 -9.24 8.72
N LEU A 105 -9.79 -10.09 8.94
CA LEU A 105 -10.87 -10.30 7.98
C LEU A 105 -11.76 -9.04 7.88
N GLN A 106 -12.18 -8.48 9.00
CA GLN A 106 -13.08 -7.31 9.04
C GLN A 106 -12.41 -6.07 8.41
N ASN A 107 -11.13 -5.87 8.62
CA ASN A 107 -10.41 -4.70 8.10
C ASN A 107 -9.86 -4.90 6.69
N ASN A 108 -9.91 -6.12 6.11
CA ASN A 108 -9.40 -6.44 4.78
C ASN A 108 -8.01 -5.86 4.53
N LEU A 109 -7.10 -5.93 5.53
CA LEU A 109 -5.78 -5.31 5.47
C LEU A 109 -4.95 -5.81 4.28
N ARG A 110 -5.17 -7.07 3.88
CA ARG A 110 -4.53 -7.67 2.71
C ARG A 110 -4.95 -6.97 1.41
N ASP A 111 -6.24 -6.79 1.23
CA ASP A 111 -6.77 -6.19 -0.01
C ASP A 111 -6.41 -4.71 -0.10
N LEU A 112 -6.36 -4.02 1.05
CA LEU A 112 -5.94 -2.63 1.12
C LEU A 112 -4.51 -2.41 0.61
N TRP A 113 -3.53 -3.18 1.11
CA TRP A 113 -2.16 -2.97 0.66
C TRP A 113 -1.95 -3.42 -0.79
N LEU A 114 -2.70 -4.43 -1.27
CA LEU A 114 -2.68 -4.86 -2.67
C LEU A 114 -3.25 -3.77 -3.58
N THR A 115 -4.38 -3.17 -3.21
CA THR A 115 -4.99 -2.06 -3.95
C THR A 115 -4.04 -0.89 -4.08
N TYR A 116 -3.48 -0.40 -2.97
CA TYR A 116 -2.52 0.72 -3.02
C TYR A 116 -1.28 0.42 -3.87
N ARG A 117 -0.78 -0.80 -3.76
CA ARG A 117 0.34 -1.23 -4.60
C ARG A 117 -0.04 -1.25 -6.07
N ASN A 118 -1.19 -1.81 -6.41
CA ASN A 118 -1.66 -1.91 -7.78
C ASN A 118 -1.87 -0.53 -8.42
N THR A 119 -2.57 0.38 -7.73
CA THR A 119 -2.76 1.76 -8.21
C THR A 119 -1.42 2.45 -8.47
N ARG A 120 -0.46 2.34 -7.54
CA ARG A 120 0.88 2.88 -7.77
C ARG A 120 1.57 2.29 -8.99
N GLU A 121 1.50 0.99 -9.20
CA GLU A 121 2.12 0.30 -10.36
C GLU A 121 1.44 0.71 -11.67
N ILE A 122 0.13 0.91 -11.69
CA ILE A 122 -0.59 1.42 -12.87
C ILE A 122 -0.10 2.82 -13.21
N LEU A 123 -0.08 3.75 -12.25
CA LEU A 123 0.40 5.12 -12.46
C LEU A 123 1.86 5.15 -12.92
N LEU A 124 2.71 4.30 -12.35
CA LEU A 124 4.11 4.17 -12.74
C LEU A 124 4.25 3.67 -14.17
N ARG A 125 3.48 2.66 -14.56
CA ARG A 125 3.44 2.11 -15.92
C ARG A 125 2.99 3.17 -16.92
N THR A 126 1.94 3.92 -16.60
CA THR A 126 1.43 5.02 -17.44
C THR A 126 2.50 6.07 -17.69
N LEU A 127 3.24 6.49 -16.64
CA LEU A 127 4.37 7.40 -16.79
C LEU A 127 5.47 6.84 -17.70
N TYR A 128 5.84 5.57 -17.57
CA TYR A 128 6.84 4.96 -18.44
C TYR A 128 6.36 4.88 -19.89
N PHE A 129 5.08 4.61 -20.14
CA PHE A 129 4.53 4.62 -21.50
C PHE A 129 4.56 6.02 -22.11
N TYR A 130 4.22 7.04 -21.32
CA TYR A 130 4.34 8.44 -21.75
C TYR A 130 5.79 8.79 -22.13
N PHE A 131 6.77 8.54 -21.25
CA PHE A 131 8.17 8.85 -21.52
C PHE A 131 8.76 8.09 -22.72
N ASN A 132 8.32 6.86 -22.95
CA ASN A 132 8.80 6.04 -24.05
C ASN A 132 7.96 6.16 -25.33
N ASN A 133 6.98 7.04 -25.39
CA ASN A 133 6.04 7.15 -26.50
C ASN A 133 5.45 5.80 -26.94
N SER A 134 5.07 4.98 -25.98
CA SER A 134 4.59 3.61 -26.18
C SER A 134 3.08 3.51 -25.97
N GLU A 135 2.47 2.46 -26.53
CA GLU A 135 1.05 2.16 -26.44
C GLU A 135 0.16 3.35 -26.87
N GLU A 136 -0.71 3.84 -25.99
CA GLU A 136 -1.63 4.94 -26.27
C GLU A 136 -0.89 6.25 -26.58
N PHE A 137 0.32 6.42 -26.07
CA PHE A 137 1.18 7.59 -26.31
C PHE A 137 2.03 7.50 -27.59
N SER A 138 1.88 6.46 -28.39
CA SER A 138 2.64 6.29 -29.66
C SER A 138 2.16 7.21 -30.77
N LYS A 139 0.93 7.70 -30.71
CA LYS A 139 0.27 8.52 -31.72
C LYS A 139 -0.16 9.87 -31.13
N GLY A 140 -0.30 10.87 -32.00
CA GLY A 140 -0.73 12.21 -31.58
C GLY A 140 0.38 13.22 -31.40
N THR A 141 -0.01 14.48 -31.24
CA THR A 141 0.88 15.59 -30.94
C THR A 141 1.36 15.55 -29.48
N SER A 142 2.40 16.30 -29.16
CA SER A 142 2.89 16.41 -27.78
C SER A 142 1.79 16.88 -26.82
N GLU A 143 0.97 17.83 -27.24
CA GLU A 143 -0.13 18.37 -26.45
C GLU A 143 -1.24 17.34 -26.19
N GLU A 144 -1.56 16.52 -27.18
CA GLU A 144 -2.53 15.42 -27.03
C GLU A 144 -2.04 14.34 -26.07
N LYS A 145 -0.77 14.00 -26.15
CA LYS A 145 -0.14 13.05 -25.20
C LYS A 145 -0.13 13.58 -23.77
N ASP A 146 0.14 14.85 -23.60
CA ASP A 146 0.11 15.54 -22.31
C ASP A 146 -1.29 15.51 -21.68
N ALA A 147 -2.31 15.82 -22.49
CA ALA A 147 -3.70 15.78 -22.04
C ALA A 147 -4.13 14.35 -21.68
N LEU A 148 -3.77 13.37 -22.51
CA LEU A 148 -4.05 11.96 -22.27
C LEU A 148 -3.39 11.45 -20.98
N LEU A 149 -2.14 11.84 -20.70
CA LEU A 149 -1.46 11.48 -19.45
C LEU A 149 -2.26 11.92 -18.23
N ILE A 150 -2.70 13.18 -18.22
CA ILE A 150 -3.45 13.74 -17.11
C ILE A 150 -4.79 13.00 -16.97
N GLU A 151 -5.51 12.80 -18.09
CA GLU A 151 -6.81 12.12 -18.10
C GLU A 151 -6.72 10.70 -17.53
N VAL A 152 -5.82 9.87 -18.05
CA VAL A 152 -5.63 8.47 -17.61
C VAL A 152 -5.22 8.40 -16.13
N CYS A 153 -4.32 9.28 -15.69
CA CYS A 153 -3.90 9.31 -14.29
C CYS A 153 -5.03 9.75 -13.34
N GLU A 154 -5.81 10.78 -13.69
CA GLU A 154 -6.93 11.24 -12.86
C GLU A 154 -8.11 10.25 -12.87
N GLU A 155 -8.35 9.55 -13.99
CA GLU A 155 -9.34 8.47 -14.04
C GLU A 155 -8.98 7.35 -13.06
N GLU A 156 -7.73 6.91 -13.03
CA GLU A 156 -7.26 5.87 -12.12
C GLU A 156 -7.38 6.31 -10.64
N LEU A 157 -7.00 7.55 -10.34
CA LEU A 157 -7.13 8.12 -9.00
C LEU A 157 -8.60 8.24 -8.56
N THR A 158 -9.50 8.60 -9.49
CA THR A 158 -10.93 8.73 -9.23
C THR A 158 -11.58 7.35 -9.05
N ARG A 159 -11.17 6.36 -9.85
CA ARG A 159 -11.66 4.97 -9.75
C ARG A 159 -11.33 4.36 -8.39
N GLU A 160 -10.14 4.57 -7.89
CA GLU A 160 -9.75 4.12 -6.55
C GLU A 160 -10.61 4.79 -5.47
N ASN A 161 -10.78 6.10 -5.51
CA ASN A 161 -11.63 6.83 -4.58
C ASN A 161 -13.11 6.39 -4.64
N GLY A 162 -13.62 6.07 -5.83
CA GLY A 162 -14.98 5.54 -6.04
C GLY A 162 -15.18 4.19 -5.40
N THR A 163 -14.21 3.29 -5.51
CA THR A 163 -14.22 1.97 -4.87
C THR A 163 -14.27 2.07 -3.34
N TRP A 164 -13.61 3.07 -2.75
CA TRP A 164 -13.67 3.36 -1.32
C TRP A 164 -15.06 3.80 -0.87
N ARG A 165 -15.73 4.66 -1.62
CA ARG A 165 -17.09 5.11 -1.29
C ARG A 165 -18.10 3.97 -1.34
N SER A 166 -17.99 3.06 -2.31
CA SER A 166 -18.89 1.92 -2.45
C SER A 166 -18.68 0.85 -1.37
N SER A 167 -17.47 0.75 -0.79
CA SER A 167 -17.17 -0.18 0.30
C SER A 167 -17.60 0.29 1.70
N GLY A 168 -18.29 1.44 1.79
CA GLY A 168 -18.89 1.95 3.03
C GLY A 168 -17.90 2.39 4.12
N ARG A 169 -16.65 2.61 3.78
CA ARG A 169 -15.62 3.04 4.74
C ARG A 169 -15.45 4.56 4.72
N PRO A 170 -15.58 5.25 5.87
CA PRO A 170 -15.35 6.68 5.92
C PRO A 170 -13.88 6.99 5.59
N ILE A 171 -13.68 7.91 4.65
CA ILE A 171 -12.38 8.51 4.39
C ILE A 171 -12.01 9.30 5.66
N LYS A 172 -11.03 8.85 6.42
CA LYS A 172 -10.41 9.69 7.46
C LYS A 172 -9.55 10.70 6.74
N GLU A 173 -10.16 11.82 6.40
CA GLU A 173 -9.43 13.04 6.05
C GLU A 173 -8.54 13.44 7.25
N LYS A 174 -7.26 13.55 6.96
CA LYS A 174 -6.30 14.26 7.79
C LYS A 174 -5.33 15.00 6.91
#